data_596fac31e44f9946830256d844fa1763
#
_entry.id   596fac31e44f9946830256d844fa1763
#
_cell.length_a   1.000
_cell.length_b   1.000
_cell.length_c   1.000
_cell.angle_alpha   90.00
_cell.angle_beta   90.00
_cell.angle_gamma   90.00
#
_symmetry.space_group_name_H-M   'P 1'
#
loop_
_entity.id
_entity.type
_entity.pdbx_description
1 polymer ?
#
loop_
_entity_poly.entity_id
_entity_poly.type
_entity_poly.pdbx_seq_one_letter_code
_entity_poly.pdbx_strand_id
1 'polypeptide(L)'
;MINKVVPSVQAAIEGAQDGQTFMLGGFGLCGIPENTITALVASGVKNLTCISNNAGVADFGIGLMLLKHQVKTMVASYVGENDVFEQQMLSGVLEVILTPQGTLAEKCRAAQAGIPAFYTPAGYGTEVAEGKETREFNGKMHLLETAYKADFAFVKAWKGDTAGNLIFKGTARNFNACMAGAATITVAEVEELVPAGHLDPNQIHIPGIMVQRIFQGTNYEKRIEQRTTRTKV
;
A
#
# COMPACT_ATOMS: atom_id res chain seq x y z
N MET A 1 -13.51 -25.99 -1.99
CA MET A 1 -13.52 -24.71 -1.26
C MET A 1 -12.30 -23.92 -1.74
N ILE A 2 -12.44 -22.66 -2.05
CA ILE A 2 -11.30 -21.82 -2.51
C ILE A 2 -10.31 -21.67 -1.36
N ASN A 3 -9.04 -21.96 -1.63
CA ASN A 3 -7.94 -21.78 -0.66
C ASN A 3 -6.83 -20.96 -1.33
N LYS A 4 -6.54 -19.79 -0.78
CA LYS A 4 -5.53 -18.85 -1.25
C LYS A 4 -4.31 -18.75 -0.34
N VAL A 5 -4.26 -19.63 0.68
CA VAL A 5 -3.16 -19.66 1.64
C VAL A 5 -1.89 -20.12 0.94
N VAL A 6 -0.84 -19.32 1.11
CA VAL A 6 0.51 -19.69 0.69
C VAL A 6 1.34 -20.10 1.92
N PRO A 7 2.29 -21.04 1.76
CA PRO A 7 2.98 -21.66 2.91
C PRO A 7 4.00 -20.75 3.61
N SER A 8 4.42 -19.67 2.95
CA SER A 8 5.44 -18.77 3.50
C SER A 8 5.37 -17.38 2.85
N VAL A 9 6.03 -16.42 3.47
CA VAL A 9 6.20 -15.09 2.90
C VAL A 9 6.99 -15.11 1.59
N GLN A 10 7.94 -16.04 1.42
CA GLN A 10 8.69 -16.23 0.17
C GLN A 10 7.74 -16.66 -0.96
N ALA A 11 6.86 -17.63 -0.70
CA ALA A 11 5.82 -18.02 -1.66
C ALA A 11 4.81 -16.89 -1.92
N ALA A 12 4.57 -16.01 -0.93
CA ALA A 12 3.69 -14.88 -1.09
C ALA A 12 4.22 -13.84 -2.09
N ILE A 13 5.54 -13.59 -2.10
CA ILE A 13 6.21 -12.64 -3.02
C ILE A 13 6.71 -13.30 -4.31
N GLU A 14 6.41 -14.57 -4.54
CA GLU A 14 6.83 -15.27 -5.77
C GLU A 14 6.35 -14.52 -7.03
N GLY A 15 7.25 -14.32 -8.00
CA GLY A 15 6.99 -13.54 -9.20
C GLY A 15 7.28 -12.04 -9.06
N ALA A 16 7.73 -11.58 -7.89
CA ALA A 16 8.28 -10.24 -7.76
C ALA A 16 9.61 -10.14 -8.54
N GLN A 17 9.72 -9.13 -9.41
CA GLN A 17 10.84 -8.94 -10.33
C GLN A 17 11.28 -7.48 -10.38
N ASP A 18 12.49 -7.26 -10.90
CA ASP A 18 13.03 -5.93 -11.12
C ASP A 18 12.13 -5.10 -12.05
N GLY A 19 12.00 -3.82 -11.75
CA GLY A 19 11.25 -2.86 -12.56
C GLY A 19 9.74 -2.86 -12.37
N GLN A 20 9.20 -3.76 -11.55
CA GLN A 20 7.76 -3.81 -11.29
C GLN A 20 7.25 -2.67 -10.40
N THR A 21 5.94 -2.47 -10.45
CA THR A 21 5.23 -1.50 -9.61
C THR A 21 4.55 -2.22 -8.45
N PHE A 22 4.89 -1.81 -7.22
CA PHE A 22 4.34 -2.35 -5.98
C PHE A 22 3.53 -1.30 -5.22
N MET A 23 2.33 -1.63 -4.82
CA MET A 23 1.57 -0.91 -3.81
C MET A 23 1.87 -1.50 -2.43
N LEU A 24 2.21 -0.66 -1.48
CA LEU A 24 2.52 -1.07 -0.11
C LEU A 24 1.57 -0.34 0.85
N GLY A 25 0.67 -1.11 1.46
CA GLY A 25 -0.31 -0.59 2.41
C GLY A 25 0.33 -0.04 3.68
N GLY A 26 -0.46 0.70 4.45
CA GLY A 26 -0.01 1.35 5.66
C GLY A 26 -0.10 2.87 5.61
N PHE A 27 0.11 3.50 6.75
CA PHE A 27 0.20 4.95 6.94
C PHE A 27 1.24 5.24 8.02
N GLY A 28 2.35 5.87 7.67
CA GLY A 28 3.52 5.90 8.53
C GLY A 28 3.99 4.47 8.80
N LEU A 29 4.03 4.08 10.05
CA LEU A 29 4.34 2.72 10.48
C LEU A 29 3.09 1.91 10.84
N CYS A 30 1.89 2.53 10.82
CA CYS A 30 0.64 1.87 11.18
C CYS A 30 0.12 0.98 10.06
N GLY A 31 -0.05 -0.31 10.33
CA GLY A 31 -0.65 -1.25 9.39
C GLY A 31 0.23 -1.60 8.19
N ILE A 32 1.54 -1.49 8.30
CA ILE A 32 2.48 -1.91 7.24
C ILE A 32 2.62 -3.44 7.21
N PRO A 33 2.82 -4.06 6.04
CA PRO A 33 3.07 -5.49 5.89
C PRO A 33 4.54 -5.82 6.22
N GLU A 34 4.88 -5.89 7.52
CA GLU A 34 6.25 -5.98 8.03
C GLU A 34 7.02 -7.19 7.50
N ASN A 35 6.37 -8.37 7.51
CA ASN A 35 7.02 -9.61 7.07
C ASN A 35 7.25 -9.59 5.56
N THR A 36 6.30 -9.05 4.80
CA THR A 36 6.40 -8.91 3.34
C THR A 36 7.51 -7.95 2.96
N ILE A 37 7.58 -6.78 3.61
CA ILE A 37 8.66 -5.80 3.36
C ILE A 37 10.02 -6.42 3.65
N THR A 38 10.16 -7.12 4.78
CA THR A 38 11.41 -7.83 5.13
C THR A 38 11.80 -8.86 4.06
N ALA A 39 10.82 -9.63 3.55
CA ALA A 39 11.07 -10.60 2.48
C ALA A 39 11.45 -9.94 1.15
N LEU A 40 10.84 -8.80 0.79
CA LEU A 40 11.20 -8.03 -0.40
C LEU A 40 12.61 -7.45 -0.27
N VAL A 41 13.00 -6.98 0.91
CA VAL A 41 14.39 -6.55 1.17
C VAL A 41 15.36 -7.69 0.95
N ALA A 42 15.06 -8.87 1.49
CA ALA A 42 15.92 -10.06 1.37
C ALA A 42 15.98 -10.62 -0.06
N SER A 43 14.92 -10.47 -0.86
CA SER A 43 14.89 -10.95 -2.25
C SER A 43 15.86 -10.19 -3.18
N GLY A 44 16.21 -8.95 -2.83
CA GLY A 44 17.13 -8.12 -3.59
C GLY A 44 16.58 -7.57 -4.91
N VAL A 45 15.26 -7.68 -5.18
CA VAL A 45 14.61 -7.05 -6.34
C VAL A 45 14.87 -5.55 -6.38
N LYS A 46 15.07 -4.99 -7.57
CA LYS A 46 15.53 -3.61 -7.76
C LYS A 46 14.71 -2.84 -8.79
N ASN A 47 15.03 -1.56 -8.91
CA ASN A 47 14.41 -0.64 -9.89
C ASN A 47 12.88 -0.56 -9.74
N LEU A 48 12.38 -0.76 -8.54
CA LEU A 48 10.95 -0.80 -8.25
C LEU A 48 10.31 0.60 -8.32
N THR A 49 9.07 0.65 -8.77
CA THR A 49 8.17 1.77 -8.49
C THR A 49 7.32 1.39 -7.27
N CYS A 50 7.47 2.11 -6.18
CA CYS A 50 6.69 1.87 -4.97
C CYS A 50 5.61 2.96 -4.81
N ILE A 51 4.36 2.56 -4.64
CA ILE A 51 3.22 3.43 -4.35
C ILE A 51 2.80 3.19 -2.91
N SER A 52 2.96 4.21 -2.06
CA SER A 52 2.53 4.16 -0.66
C SER A 52 2.28 5.58 -0.14
N ASN A 53 1.60 5.72 0.99
CA ASN A 53 1.38 7.04 1.59
C ASN A 53 2.69 7.79 1.88
N ASN A 54 3.67 7.07 2.42
CA ASN A 54 5.04 7.51 2.70
C ASN A 54 5.98 6.29 2.76
N ALA A 55 7.24 6.48 3.14
CA ALA A 55 8.22 5.38 3.22
C ALA A 55 8.58 5.00 4.67
N GLY A 56 7.72 5.27 5.64
CA GLY A 56 8.00 4.98 7.05
C GLY A 56 9.18 5.79 7.60
N VAL A 57 10.06 5.12 8.32
CA VAL A 57 11.32 5.69 8.84
C VAL A 57 12.51 4.94 8.25
N ALA A 58 13.73 5.49 8.37
CA ALA A 58 14.91 4.93 7.73
C ALA A 58 15.17 3.45 8.06
N ASP A 59 14.99 3.06 9.33
CA ASP A 59 15.31 1.73 9.85
C ASP A 59 14.08 0.79 9.95
N PHE A 60 12.93 1.16 9.39
CA PHE A 60 11.72 0.33 9.46
C PHE A 60 10.72 0.60 8.34
N GLY A 61 10.01 -0.44 7.91
CA GLY A 61 9.06 -0.35 6.80
C GLY A 61 9.78 -0.17 5.46
N ILE A 62 9.20 0.62 4.56
CA ILE A 62 9.73 0.86 3.20
C ILE A 62 11.12 1.51 3.25
N GLY A 63 11.46 2.22 4.33
CA GLY A 63 12.79 2.78 4.53
C GLY A 63 13.91 1.75 4.38
N LEU A 64 13.67 0.49 4.79
CA LEU A 64 14.63 -0.61 4.59
C LEU A 64 14.90 -0.89 3.11
N MET A 65 13.88 -0.76 2.24
CA MET A 65 14.04 -0.91 0.78
C MET A 65 14.81 0.28 0.18
N LEU A 66 14.58 1.49 0.70
CA LEU A 66 15.34 2.69 0.30
C LEU A 66 16.83 2.57 0.68
N LEU A 67 17.14 2.12 1.90
CA LEU A 67 18.52 1.85 2.34
C LEU A 67 19.25 0.85 1.44
N LYS A 68 18.55 -0.08 0.82
CA LYS A 68 19.09 -1.08 -0.12
C LYS A 68 19.07 -0.62 -1.57
N HIS A 69 18.64 0.62 -1.86
CA HIS A 69 18.49 1.15 -3.22
C HIS A 69 17.66 0.23 -4.14
N GLN A 70 16.62 -0.39 -3.60
CA GLN A 70 15.70 -1.25 -4.35
C GLN A 70 14.63 -0.44 -5.08
N VAL A 71 14.33 0.76 -4.60
CA VAL A 71 13.30 1.65 -5.14
C VAL A 71 13.94 2.66 -6.08
N LYS A 72 13.47 2.71 -7.31
CA LYS A 72 13.84 3.71 -8.32
C LYS A 72 12.91 4.91 -8.28
N THR A 73 11.61 4.66 -8.15
CA THR A 73 10.57 5.69 -8.14
C THR A 73 9.67 5.49 -6.93
N MET A 74 9.50 6.52 -6.11
CA MET A 74 8.54 6.52 -5.00
C MET A 74 7.38 7.45 -5.30
N VAL A 75 6.17 6.91 -5.36
CA VAL A 75 4.91 7.66 -5.45
C VAL A 75 4.34 7.76 -4.04
N ALA A 76 4.32 8.97 -3.47
CA ALA A 76 3.93 9.20 -2.09
C ALA A 76 3.21 10.52 -1.90
N SER A 77 2.51 10.67 -0.79
CA SER A 77 1.90 11.95 -0.41
C SER A 77 2.72 12.74 0.59
N TYR A 78 3.78 12.14 1.14
CA TYR A 78 4.59 12.72 2.20
C TYR A 78 6.00 12.10 2.22
N VAL A 79 7.02 12.93 2.37
CA VAL A 79 8.44 12.51 2.43
C VAL A 79 8.94 12.43 3.87
N GLY A 80 8.66 13.44 4.70
CA GLY A 80 9.25 13.71 6.00
C GLY A 80 9.34 12.53 6.99
N GLU A 81 10.12 12.69 8.04
CA GLU A 81 10.45 11.69 9.07
C GLU A 81 11.30 10.50 8.60
N ASN A 82 11.81 10.53 7.35
CA ASN A 82 12.71 9.52 6.82
C ASN A 82 13.89 10.21 6.11
N ASP A 83 14.98 10.41 6.83
CA ASP A 83 16.18 11.10 6.35
C ASP A 83 16.77 10.44 5.09
N VAL A 84 16.67 9.10 4.98
CA VAL A 84 17.15 8.38 3.80
C VAL A 84 16.30 8.71 2.57
N PHE A 85 14.97 8.82 2.75
CA PHE A 85 14.06 9.22 1.69
C PHE A 85 14.37 10.63 1.21
N GLU A 86 14.50 11.57 2.16
CA GLU A 86 14.80 12.97 1.87
C GLU A 86 16.16 13.11 1.13
N GLN A 87 17.20 12.50 1.65
CA GLN A 87 18.54 12.53 1.04
C GLN A 87 18.57 11.95 -0.37
N GLN A 88 17.92 10.80 -0.59
CA GLN A 88 17.86 10.18 -1.92
C GLN A 88 17.05 11.02 -2.92
N MET A 89 15.98 11.67 -2.47
CA MET A 89 15.21 12.60 -3.29
C MET A 89 16.04 13.84 -3.66
N LEU A 90 16.67 14.49 -2.69
CA LEU A 90 17.46 15.72 -2.92
C LEU A 90 18.71 15.47 -3.79
N SER A 91 19.30 14.29 -3.68
CA SER A 91 20.46 13.90 -4.51
C SER A 91 20.08 13.42 -5.92
N GLY A 92 18.79 13.25 -6.21
CA GLY A 92 18.28 12.75 -7.50
C GLY A 92 18.51 11.25 -7.74
N VAL A 93 18.93 10.50 -6.71
CA VAL A 93 19.08 9.04 -6.77
C VAL A 93 17.72 8.35 -6.79
N LEU A 94 16.73 8.92 -6.11
CA LEU A 94 15.36 8.46 -6.04
C LEU A 94 14.45 9.46 -6.76
N GLU A 95 13.73 8.99 -7.78
CA GLU A 95 12.64 9.75 -8.38
C GLU A 95 11.46 9.77 -7.40
N VAL A 96 10.91 10.95 -7.13
CA VAL A 96 9.77 11.10 -6.22
C VAL A 96 8.62 11.80 -6.93
N ILE A 97 7.46 11.13 -6.97
CA ILE A 97 6.22 11.67 -7.51
C ILE A 97 5.29 12.00 -6.34
N LEU A 98 5.28 13.27 -5.92
CA LEU A 98 4.37 13.72 -4.88
C LEU A 98 2.95 13.81 -5.43
N THR A 99 2.04 13.13 -4.75
CA THR A 99 0.62 13.08 -5.10
C THR A 99 -0.20 13.52 -3.88
N PRO A 100 -1.14 14.46 -4.02
CA PRO A 100 -2.03 14.83 -2.91
C PRO A 100 -2.66 13.57 -2.29
N GLN A 101 -2.66 13.47 -0.96
CA GLN A 101 -3.01 12.22 -0.27
C GLN A 101 -4.39 11.67 -0.66
N GLY A 102 -5.41 12.55 -0.74
CA GLY A 102 -6.74 12.13 -1.18
C GLY A 102 -6.74 11.63 -2.63
N THR A 103 -5.95 12.26 -3.51
CA THR A 103 -5.78 11.82 -4.89
C THR A 103 -5.09 10.46 -4.96
N LEU A 104 -4.03 10.24 -4.15
CA LEU A 104 -3.35 8.94 -4.07
C LEU A 104 -4.32 7.83 -3.66
N ALA A 105 -5.12 8.07 -2.62
CA ALA A 105 -6.13 7.12 -2.16
C ALA A 105 -7.19 6.84 -3.24
N GLU A 106 -7.67 7.89 -3.93
CA GLU A 106 -8.70 7.76 -4.96
C GLU A 106 -8.16 7.06 -6.23
N LYS A 107 -6.90 7.28 -6.60
CA LYS A 107 -6.25 6.55 -7.71
C LYS A 107 -6.17 5.05 -7.44
N CYS A 108 -5.90 4.65 -6.18
CA CYS A 108 -5.96 3.25 -5.76
C CYS A 108 -7.40 2.72 -5.81
N ARG A 109 -8.37 3.47 -5.25
CA ARG A 109 -9.78 3.07 -5.23
C ARG A 109 -10.36 2.96 -6.65
N ALA A 110 -10.02 3.90 -7.53
CA ALA A 110 -10.44 3.87 -8.93
C ALA A 110 -9.90 2.61 -9.64
N ALA A 111 -8.62 2.28 -9.43
CA ALA A 111 -8.01 1.05 -9.94
C ALA A 111 -8.76 -0.20 -9.47
N GLN A 112 -9.03 -0.29 -8.16
CA GLN A 112 -9.79 -1.38 -7.56
C GLN A 112 -11.20 -1.53 -8.16
N ALA A 113 -11.84 -0.40 -8.49
CA ALA A 113 -13.19 -0.37 -9.05
C ALA A 113 -13.23 -0.49 -10.59
N GLY A 114 -12.07 -0.59 -11.26
CA GLY A 114 -11.99 -0.60 -12.72
C GLY A 114 -12.29 0.75 -13.38
N ILE A 115 -12.24 1.85 -12.62
CA ILE A 115 -12.44 3.21 -13.13
C ILE A 115 -11.11 3.73 -13.66
N PRO A 116 -10.98 4.05 -14.96
CA PRO A 116 -9.68 4.40 -15.56
C PRO A 116 -9.18 5.79 -15.16
N ALA A 117 -10.09 6.73 -14.88
CA ALA A 117 -9.76 8.12 -14.55
C ALA A 117 -10.93 8.80 -13.83
N PHE A 118 -10.62 9.89 -13.13
CA PHE A 118 -11.60 10.73 -12.44
C PHE A 118 -11.11 12.17 -12.36
N TYR A 119 -12.02 13.09 -12.09
CA TYR A 119 -11.70 14.50 -11.87
C TYR A 119 -11.67 14.84 -10.37
N THR A 120 -10.65 15.61 -9.95
CA THR A 120 -10.50 16.08 -8.57
C THR A 120 -10.06 17.55 -8.53
N PRO A 121 -10.55 18.37 -7.60
CA PRO A 121 -10.08 19.74 -7.44
C PRO A 121 -8.71 19.82 -6.74
N ALA A 122 -8.25 18.73 -6.13
CA ALA A 122 -6.99 18.69 -5.38
C ALA A 122 -5.79 18.93 -6.33
N GLY A 123 -4.93 19.88 -5.97
CA GLY A 123 -3.72 20.20 -6.74
C GLY A 123 -3.92 21.19 -7.90
N TYR A 124 -5.15 21.64 -8.19
CA TYR A 124 -5.36 22.67 -9.20
C TYR A 124 -4.64 23.97 -8.82
N GLY A 125 -3.92 24.58 -9.78
CA GLY A 125 -3.14 25.80 -9.56
C GLY A 125 -1.78 25.56 -8.89
N THR A 126 -1.34 24.32 -8.77
CA THR A 126 -0.01 23.93 -8.29
C THR A 126 0.75 23.15 -9.36
N GLU A 127 2.03 22.86 -9.14
CA GLU A 127 2.87 22.00 -10.02
C GLU A 127 2.23 20.64 -10.32
N VAL A 128 1.38 20.13 -9.42
CA VAL A 128 0.63 18.88 -9.63
C VAL A 128 -0.29 18.96 -10.86
N ALA A 129 -0.72 20.16 -11.25
CA ALA A 129 -1.61 20.38 -12.40
C ALA A 129 -0.89 20.40 -13.75
N GLU A 130 0.43 20.51 -13.78
CA GLU A 130 1.19 20.68 -15.01
C GLU A 130 1.00 19.49 -15.95
N GLY A 131 0.68 19.79 -17.20
CA GLY A 131 0.45 18.79 -18.25
C GLY A 131 -0.83 17.96 -18.13
N LYS A 132 -1.68 18.22 -17.12
CA LYS A 132 -2.94 17.50 -16.92
C LYS A 132 -4.12 18.22 -17.56
N GLU A 133 -5.06 17.44 -18.10
CA GLU A 133 -6.36 17.98 -18.54
C GLU A 133 -7.10 18.59 -17.35
N THR A 134 -7.71 19.76 -17.60
CA THR A 134 -8.53 20.44 -16.61
C THR A 134 -9.95 20.63 -17.09
N ARG A 135 -10.92 20.58 -16.18
CA ARG A 135 -12.33 20.79 -16.48
C ARG A 135 -13.04 21.47 -15.33
N GLU A 136 -13.93 22.39 -15.67
CA GLU A 136 -14.78 23.05 -14.68
C GLU A 136 -16.01 22.19 -14.36
N PHE A 137 -16.31 22.05 -13.07
CA PHE A 137 -17.55 21.50 -12.54
C PHE A 137 -18.09 22.41 -11.44
N ASN A 138 -19.31 22.89 -11.60
CA ASN A 138 -19.99 23.75 -10.61
C ASN A 138 -19.14 24.95 -10.15
N GLY A 139 -18.50 25.66 -11.10
CA GLY A 139 -17.68 26.82 -10.80
C GLY A 139 -16.30 26.53 -10.19
N LYS A 140 -15.88 25.26 -10.14
CA LYS A 140 -14.56 24.84 -9.64
C LYS A 140 -13.80 24.07 -10.71
N MET A 141 -12.53 24.44 -10.88
CA MET A 141 -11.64 23.69 -11.75
C MET A 141 -11.18 22.39 -11.11
N HIS A 142 -11.09 21.36 -11.93
CA HIS A 142 -10.67 20.02 -11.54
C HIS A 142 -9.58 19.53 -12.49
N LEU A 143 -8.72 18.64 -12.00
CA LEU A 143 -7.70 17.93 -12.76
C LEU A 143 -8.20 16.53 -13.11
N LEU A 144 -7.91 16.06 -14.31
CA LEU A 144 -8.06 14.66 -14.68
C LEU A 144 -6.91 13.87 -14.07
N GLU A 145 -7.22 12.89 -13.25
CA GLU A 145 -6.28 11.93 -12.67
C GLU A 145 -6.58 10.52 -13.16
N THR A 146 -5.55 9.79 -13.59
CA THR A 146 -5.67 8.39 -14.01
C THR A 146 -5.50 7.44 -12.84
N ALA A 147 -6.24 6.34 -12.84
CA ALA A 147 -6.05 5.27 -11.86
C ALA A 147 -4.64 4.69 -11.91
N TYR A 148 -4.14 4.20 -10.79
CA TYR A 148 -2.87 3.50 -10.79
C TYR A 148 -2.97 2.12 -11.43
N LYS A 149 -1.82 1.64 -11.92
CA LYS A 149 -1.63 0.24 -12.34
C LYS A 149 -0.45 -0.30 -11.56
N ALA A 150 -0.63 -1.44 -10.92
CA ALA A 150 0.44 -2.11 -10.19
C ALA A 150 0.47 -3.60 -10.48
N ASP A 151 1.65 -4.19 -10.39
CA ASP A 151 1.85 -5.63 -10.54
C ASP A 151 1.43 -6.33 -9.25
N PHE A 152 1.86 -5.79 -8.11
CA PHE A 152 1.55 -6.31 -6.78
C PHE A 152 0.96 -5.22 -5.87
N ALA A 153 0.02 -5.64 -5.02
CA ALA A 153 -0.39 -4.90 -3.83
C ALA A 153 -0.11 -5.77 -2.59
N PHE A 154 0.71 -5.24 -1.69
CA PHE A 154 1.02 -5.88 -0.42
C PHE A 154 0.28 -5.15 0.68
N VAL A 155 -0.69 -5.83 1.29
CA VAL A 155 -1.56 -5.26 2.32
C VAL A 155 -1.49 -6.05 3.62
N LYS A 156 -1.66 -5.35 4.74
CA LYS A 156 -1.70 -5.97 6.06
C LYS A 156 -3.08 -5.85 6.66
N ALA A 157 -3.66 -6.95 7.12
CA ALA A 157 -4.93 -6.97 7.83
C ALA A 157 -4.80 -7.58 9.23
N TRP A 158 -5.80 -7.34 10.08
CA TRP A 158 -5.86 -7.97 11.40
C TRP A 158 -6.23 -9.43 11.27
N LYS A 159 -7.35 -9.72 10.59
CA LYS A 159 -7.81 -11.09 10.35
C LYS A 159 -8.05 -11.32 8.87
N GLY A 160 -7.82 -12.54 8.45
CA GLY A 160 -8.21 -13.03 7.15
C GLY A 160 -8.65 -14.48 7.20
N ASP A 161 -9.46 -14.89 6.22
CA ASP A 161 -9.80 -16.30 6.07
C ASP A 161 -9.09 -16.96 4.88
N THR A 162 -9.13 -18.27 4.80
CA THR A 162 -8.46 -19.04 3.74
C THR A 162 -8.98 -18.72 2.33
N ALA A 163 -10.15 -18.06 2.20
CA ALA A 163 -10.69 -17.59 0.93
C ALA A 163 -10.21 -16.17 0.56
N GLY A 164 -9.49 -15.50 1.48
CA GLY A 164 -8.92 -14.17 1.27
C GLY A 164 -9.81 -13.00 1.72
N ASN A 165 -10.89 -13.24 2.44
CA ASN A 165 -11.66 -12.17 3.06
C ASN A 165 -10.87 -11.51 4.19
N LEU A 166 -10.91 -10.16 4.30
CA LEU A 166 -10.08 -9.42 5.24
C LEU A 166 -10.90 -8.53 6.18
N ILE A 167 -10.47 -8.49 7.44
CA ILE A 167 -10.92 -7.55 8.48
C ILE A 167 -9.72 -6.74 8.97
N PHE A 168 -9.82 -5.41 8.93
CA PHE A 168 -8.82 -4.51 9.50
C PHE A 168 -9.22 -4.09 10.92
N LYS A 169 -8.23 -3.65 11.71
CA LYS A 169 -8.44 -3.17 13.08
C LYS A 169 -8.06 -1.69 13.19
N GLY A 170 -9.04 -0.86 13.59
CA GLY A 170 -8.81 0.56 13.82
C GLY A 170 -8.19 1.28 12.62
N THR A 171 -7.23 2.16 12.89
CA THR A 171 -6.55 3.00 11.90
C THR A 171 -5.62 2.22 10.96
N ALA A 172 -5.27 0.97 11.27
CA ALA A 172 -4.50 0.11 10.38
C ALA A 172 -5.25 -0.28 9.09
N ARG A 173 -6.55 0.05 8.99
CA ARG A 173 -7.30 -0.07 7.74
C ARG A 173 -6.74 0.84 6.64
N ASN A 174 -6.45 2.09 6.96
CA ASN A 174 -5.84 3.15 6.13
C ASN A 174 -5.74 2.84 4.62
N PHE A 175 -4.56 2.96 4.01
CA PHE A 175 -4.33 2.66 2.58
C PHE A 175 -4.46 1.18 2.23
N ASN A 176 -4.38 0.27 3.20
CA ASN A 176 -4.58 -1.16 2.96
C ASN A 176 -5.90 -1.46 2.25
N ALA A 177 -6.99 -0.78 2.64
CA ALA A 177 -8.31 -1.05 2.08
C ALA A 177 -8.46 -0.60 0.62
N CYS A 178 -7.90 0.54 0.23
CA CYS A 178 -8.01 1.02 -1.15
C CYS A 178 -6.97 0.39 -2.09
N MET A 179 -5.87 -0.15 -1.57
CA MET A 179 -4.86 -0.85 -2.35
C MET A 179 -5.22 -2.32 -2.62
N ALA A 180 -5.96 -2.96 -1.70
CA ALA A 180 -6.43 -4.31 -1.91
C ALA A 180 -7.31 -4.37 -3.18
N GLY A 181 -6.93 -5.18 -4.17
CA GLY A 181 -7.62 -5.28 -5.47
C GLY A 181 -7.24 -4.21 -6.51
N ALA A 182 -6.30 -3.32 -6.17
CA ALA A 182 -5.81 -2.29 -7.10
C ALA A 182 -4.60 -2.74 -7.94
N ALA A 183 -4.17 -3.99 -7.79
CA ALA A 183 -3.05 -4.58 -8.52
C ALA A 183 -3.45 -5.90 -9.18
N THR A 184 -2.58 -6.39 -10.06
CA THR A 184 -2.76 -7.71 -10.70
C THR A 184 -2.74 -8.83 -9.66
N ILE A 185 -1.83 -8.77 -8.68
CA ILE A 185 -1.72 -9.72 -7.59
C ILE A 185 -1.77 -8.97 -6.27
N THR A 186 -2.81 -9.24 -5.47
CA THR A 186 -2.89 -8.76 -4.09
C THR A 186 -2.48 -9.86 -3.13
N VAL A 187 -1.46 -9.56 -2.32
CA VAL A 187 -0.95 -10.40 -1.24
C VAL A 187 -1.39 -9.81 0.09
N ALA A 188 -2.10 -10.59 0.87
CA ALA A 188 -2.52 -10.20 2.20
C ALA A 188 -1.69 -10.89 3.28
N GLU A 189 -1.01 -10.08 4.10
CA GLU A 189 -0.38 -10.48 5.34
C GLU A 189 -1.37 -10.26 6.48
N VAL A 190 -1.66 -11.30 7.28
CA VAL A 190 -2.65 -11.21 8.36
C VAL A 190 -2.06 -11.62 9.70
N GLU A 191 -2.55 -11.02 10.79
CA GLU A 191 -2.14 -11.39 12.14
C GLU A 191 -2.81 -12.71 12.57
N GLU A 192 -4.05 -12.93 12.14
CA GLU A 192 -4.84 -14.12 12.44
C GLU A 192 -5.47 -14.67 11.17
N LEU A 193 -5.13 -15.92 10.83
CA LEU A 193 -5.70 -16.63 9.69
C LEU A 193 -6.69 -17.67 10.19
N VAL A 194 -7.93 -17.60 9.71
CA VAL A 194 -9.00 -18.52 10.10
C VAL A 194 -9.55 -19.30 8.89
N PRO A 195 -10.23 -20.44 9.09
CA PRO A 195 -10.92 -21.12 8.00
C PRO A 195 -12.00 -20.26 7.34
N ALA A 196 -12.25 -20.47 6.04
CA ALA A 196 -13.34 -19.81 5.34
C ALA A 196 -14.69 -20.05 6.01
N GLY A 197 -15.48 -18.99 6.17
CA GLY A 197 -16.77 -19.02 6.86
C GLY A 197 -16.71 -18.78 8.37
N HIS A 198 -15.51 -18.58 8.96
CA HIS A 198 -15.35 -18.25 10.38
C HIS A 198 -15.31 -16.75 10.68
N LEU A 199 -15.22 -15.90 9.65
CA LEU A 199 -15.39 -14.45 9.80
C LEU A 199 -16.88 -14.10 9.72
N ASP A 200 -17.34 -13.16 10.54
CA ASP A 200 -18.67 -12.58 10.41
C ASP A 200 -18.78 -11.85 9.06
N PRO A 201 -19.69 -12.27 8.15
CA PRO A 201 -19.82 -11.66 6.84
C PRO A 201 -20.17 -10.17 6.87
N ASN A 202 -20.79 -9.69 7.97
CA ASN A 202 -21.12 -8.28 8.13
C ASN A 202 -19.90 -7.42 8.53
N GLN A 203 -18.80 -8.03 8.92
CA GLN A 203 -17.57 -7.34 9.32
C GLN A 203 -16.46 -7.42 8.28
N ILE A 204 -16.67 -8.09 7.15
CA ILE A 204 -15.69 -8.18 6.07
C ILE A 204 -15.52 -6.80 5.42
N HIS A 205 -14.30 -6.27 5.49
CA HIS A 205 -13.95 -4.99 4.86
C HIS A 205 -13.52 -5.14 3.40
N ILE A 206 -12.81 -6.23 3.08
CA ILE A 206 -12.38 -6.56 1.72
C ILE A 206 -12.82 -7.98 1.40
N PRO A 207 -13.63 -8.17 0.35
CA PRO A 207 -14.05 -9.50 -0.09
C PRO A 207 -12.87 -10.26 -0.71
N GLY A 208 -12.82 -11.56 -0.47
CA GLY A 208 -11.72 -12.43 -0.88
C GLY A 208 -11.42 -12.40 -2.39
N ILE A 209 -12.38 -12.04 -3.24
CA ILE A 209 -12.16 -11.93 -4.68
C ILE A 209 -11.04 -10.96 -5.05
N MET A 210 -10.76 -9.97 -4.20
CA MET A 210 -9.70 -8.97 -4.39
C MET A 210 -8.32 -9.45 -3.96
N VAL A 211 -8.23 -10.61 -3.29
CA VAL A 211 -6.97 -11.15 -2.75
C VAL A 211 -6.61 -12.42 -3.48
N GLN A 212 -5.39 -12.51 -4.02
CA GLN A 212 -4.88 -13.69 -4.72
C GLN A 212 -4.10 -14.61 -3.80
N ARG A 213 -3.36 -14.05 -2.83
CA ARG A 213 -2.53 -14.82 -1.89
C ARG A 213 -2.71 -14.28 -0.48
N ILE A 214 -2.74 -15.19 0.49
CA ILE A 214 -2.84 -14.82 1.91
C ILE A 214 -1.91 -15.70 2.74
N PHE A 215 -1.25 -15.11 3.74
CA PHE A 215 -0.46 -15.85 4.72
C PHE A 215 -0.57 -15.18 6.09
N GLN A 216 -0.31 -15.97 7.13
CA GLN A 216 -0.22 -15.44 8.49
C GLN A 216 1.19 -14.97 8.77
N GLY A 217 1.35 -13.70 9.08
CA GLY A 217 2.60 -13.12 9.52
C GLY A 217 2.87 -13.39 11.00
N THR A 218 4.11 -13.19 11.40
CA THR A 218 4.59 -13.46 12.77
C THR A 218 5.50 -12.34 13.26
N ASN A 219 5.72 -12.28 14.57
CA ASN A 219 6.72 -11.39 15.19
C ASN A 219 6.61 -9.92 14.81
N TYR A 220 5.38 -9.39 14.77
CA TYR A 220 5.13 -7.99 14.49
C TYR A 220 5.73 -7.07 15.55
N GLU A 221 6.51 -6.08 15.13
CA GLU A 221 7.06 -5.07 16.03
C GLU A 221 6.05 -3.97 16.36
N LYS A 222 5.25 -3.54 15.38
CA LYS A 222 4.16 -2.54 15.52
C LYS A 222 4.58 -1.31 16.31
N ARG A 223 5.69 -0.71 15.98
CA ARG A 223 6.35 0.36 16.79
C ARG A 223 5.38 1.46 17.23
N ILE A 224 4.57 2.01 16.31
CA ILE A 224 3.69 3.13 16.62
C ILE A 224 2.37 2.66 17.26
N GLU A 225 1.84 1.50 16.86
CA GLU A 225 0.59 0.97 17.39
C GLU A 225 0.70 0.66 18.90
N GLN A 226 1.86 0.20 19.36
CA GLN A 226 2.13 -0.07 20.77
C GLN A 226 2.24 1.19 21.61
N ARG A 227 2.70 2.30 21.04
CA ARG A 227 2.92 3.57 21.75
C ARG A 227 1.64 4.35 21.98
N THR A 228 0.63 4.16 21.10
CA THR A 228 -0.59 4.96 21.10
C THR A 228 -1.79 4.27 21.73
N THR A 229 -1.74 2.95 21.95
CA THR A 229 -2.82 2.23 22.63
C THR A 229 -2.81 2.54 24.13
N ARG A 230 -3.88 3.16 24.61
CA ARG A 230 -4.12 3.30 26.06
C ARG A 230 -4.72 2.00 26.59
N THR A 231 -4.27 1.56 27.77
CA THR A 231 -4.94 0.49 28.51
C THR A 231 -6.40 0.95 28.75
N LYS A 232 -7.37 0.14 28.37
CA LYS A 232 -8.77 0.41 28.75
C LYS A 232 -8.86 0.37 30.27
N VAL A 233 -9.23 1.47 30.90
CA VAL A 233 -9.60 1.57 32.32
C VAL A 233 -10.94 0.87 32.51
#